data_202f281d90e20b3577197b6e0cd780ac
#
_entry.id   202f281d90e20b3577197b6e0cd780ac
#
_cell.length_a   1.000
_cell.length_b   1.000
_cell.length_c   1.000
_cell.angle_alpha   90.00
_cell.angle_beta   90.00
_cell.angle_gamma   90.00
#
_symmetry.space_group_name_H-M   'P 1'
#
loop_
_entity.id
_entity.type
_entity.pdbx_description
1 polymer ?
#
loop_
_entity_poly.entity_id
_entity_poly.type
_entity_poly.pdbx_seq_one_letter_code
_entity_poly.pdbx_strand_id
1 'polypeptide(L)'
;MRRSRSSIHTAPPSLGQAVVQAAAAYQATVLRLVRHAMAGDGTADTIHSIRTHCRRLQALLELCGNRDRAAVMARTVSRLSRLRALQVFRQYLMKIEAPEADITAVEAWIVEREHKLTRAQAYRKIEQAVWKQALPMITPPGLSLKSRLEVLRHEHERVLSRLIEKALEKPRRKRLHALRLALKTIRYQAEWLPGQAATKQDVLKRIK
;
A
#
# COMPACT_ATOMS: atom_id res chain seq x y z
N MET A 1 18.80 33.09 -38.65
CA MET A 1 19.08 32.97 -37.18
C MET A 1 18.35 31.76 -36.61
N ARG A 2 19.04 30.64 -36.40
CA ARG A 2 18.49 29.42 -35.80
C ARG A 2 18.69 29.52 -34.27
N ARG A 3 17.61 29.65 -33.50
CA ARG A 3 17.67 29.55 -32.03
C ARG A 3 17.90 28.10 -31.64
N SER A 4 19.10 27.80 -31.13
CA SER A 4 19.40 26.54 -30.43
C SER A 4 18.51 26.40 -29.22
N ARG A 5 17.59 25.44 -29.25
CA ARG A 5 16.89 24.97 -28.03
C ARG A 5 17.90 24.13 -27.26
N SER A 6 18.52 24.74 -26.25
CA SER A 6 19.26 23.99 -25.25
C SER A 6 18.27 23.11 -24.44
N SER A 7 18.26 21.83 -24.73
CA SER A 7 17.59 20.85 -23.87
C SER A 7 18.31 20.80 -22.55
N ILE A 8 17.71 21.34 -21.51
CA ILE A 8 18.18 21.22 -20.12
C ILE A 8 18.03 19.73 -19.77
N HIS A 9 19.10 18.96 -19.89
CA HIS A 9 19.20 17.63 -19.33
C HIS A 9 19.25 17.75 -17.81
N THR A 10 18.10 17.73 -17.15
CA THR A 10 18.05 17.60 -15.69
C THR A 10 18.59 16.21 -15.33
N ALA A 11 19.62 16.17 -14.49
CA ALA A 11 20.14 14.92 -13.96
C ALA A 11 19.02 14.10 -13.28
N PRO A 12 19.04 12.77 -13.40
CA PRO A 12 18.01 11.95 -12.75
C PRO A 12 18.01 12.20 -11.25
N PRO A 13 16.83 12.22 -10.60
CA PRO A 13 16.71 12.50 -9.18
C PRO A 13 17.49 11.47 -8.36
N SER A 14 18.12 11.92 -7.27
CA SER A 14 18.74 11.01 -6.32
C SER A 14 17.69 10.04 -5.73
N LEU A 15 18.14 8.87 -5.23
CA LEU A 15 17.23 7.91 -4.60
C LEU A 15 16.38 8.55 -3.49
N GLY A 16 16.97 9.46 -2.70
CA GLY A 16 16.28 10.20 -1.66
C GLY A 16 15.18 11.11 -2.22
N GLN A 17 15.48 11.85 -3.28
CA GLN A 17 14.50 12.70 -3.96
C GLN A 17 13.36 11.87 -4.58
N ALA A 18 13.69 10.74 -5.21
CA ALA A 18 12.69 9.83 -5.79
C ALA A 18 11.74 9.26 -4.72
N VAL A 19 12.26 8.87 -3.55
CA VAL A 19 11.45 8.39 -2.41
C VAL A 19 10.51 9.48 -1.90
N VAL A 20 11.00 10.72 -1.72
CA VAL A 20 10.18 11.85 -1.27
C VAL A 20 9.08 12.19 -2.28
N GLN A 21 9.41 12.25 -3.56
CA GLN A 21 8.44 12.52 -4.64
C GLN A 21 7.36 11.44 -4.69
N ALA A 22 7.74 10.16 -4.60
CA ALA A 22 6.78 9.05 -4.61
C ALA A 22 5.88 9.07 -3.38
N ALA A 23 6.43 9.35 -2.21
CA ALA A 23 5.63 9.45 -1.00
C ALA A 23 4.62 10.59 -1.08
N ALA A 24 5.01 11.75 -1.59
CA ALA A 24 4.11 12.88 -1.85
C ALA A 24 3.01 12.50 -2.87
N ALA A 25 3.36 11.79 -3.95
CA ALA A 25 2.41 11.32 -4.94
C ALA A 25 1.40 10.30 -4.36
N TYR A 26 1.87 9.36 -3.53
CA TYR A 26 0.97 8.41 -2.85
C TYR A 26 0.06 9.11 -1.86
N GLN A 27 0.57 10.08 -1.10
CA GLN A 27 -0.20 10.87 -0.18
C GLN A 27 -1.30 11.66 -0.91
N ALA A 28 -0.96 12.40 -1.95
CA ALA A 28 -1.91 13.15 -2.77
C ALA A 28 -3.00 12.25 -3.36
N THR A 29 -2.60 11.07 -3.86
CA THR A 29 -3.54 10.08 -4.41
C THR A 29 -4.51 9.59 -3.34
N VAL A 30 -4.03 9.24 -2.14
CA VAL A 30 -4.90 8.80 -1.03
C VAL A 30 -5.87 9.89 -0.65
N LEU A 31 -5.41 11.15 -0.50
CA LEU A 31 -6.26 12.27 -0.13
C LEU A 31 -7.36 12.51 -1.16
N ARG A 32 -7.03 12.49 -2.45
CA ARG A 32 -8.00 12.63 -3.54
C ARG A 32 -9.05 11.51 -3.50
N LEU A 33 -8.62 10.25 -3.37
CA LEU A 33 -9.51 9.09 -3.35
C LEU A 33 -10.41 9.06 -2.09
N VAL A 34 -9.90 9.50 -0.95
CA VAL A 34 -10.68 9.61 0.29
C VAL A 34 -11.76 10.66 0.15
N ARG A 35 -11.46 11.83 -0.44
CA ARG A 35 -12.45 12.87 -0.71
C ARG A 35 -13.53 12.40 -1.67
N HIS A 36 -13.13 11.67 -2.72
CA HIS A 36 -14.07 11.04 -3.65
C HIS A 36 -15.01 10.04 -2.93
N ALA A 37 -14.47 9.19 -2.06
CA ALA A 37 -15.27 8.29 -1.23
C ALA A 37 -16.19 9.04 -0.24
N MET A 38 -15.78 10.20 0.28
CA MET A 38 -16.61 11.05 1.16
C MET A 38 -17.75 11.73 0.41
N ALA A 39 -17.58 12.01 -0.88
CA ALA A 39 -18.61 12.58 -1.74
C ALA A 39 -19.69 11.56 -2.17
N GLY A 40 -19.53 10.28 -1.80
CA GLY A 40 -20.46 9.21 -2.17
C GLY A 40 -20.08 8.44 -3.44
N ASP A 41 -19.02 8.86 -4.14
CA ASP A 41 -18.57 8.26 -5.41
C ASP A 41 -17.58 7.09 -5.21
N GLY A 42 -17.50 6.56 -3.98
CA GLY A 42 -16.54 5.52 -3.61
C GLY A 42 -16.91 4.16 -4.17
N THR A 43 -16.16 3.67 -5.16
CA THR A 43 -16.28 2.32 -5.70
C THR A 43 -15.40 1.30 -4.96
N ALA A 44 -15.59 0.01 -5.27
CA ALA A 44 -14.71 -1.06 -4.78
C ALA A 44 -13.23 -0.83 -5.17
N ASP A 45 -12.99 -0.24 -6.34
CA ASP A 45 -11.65 0.10 -6.81
C ASP A 45 -11.07 1.31 -6.10
N THR A 46 -11.92 2.28 -5.71
CA THR A 46 -11.52 3.40 -4.84
C THR A 46 -10.98 2.88 -3.51
N ILE A 47 -11.71 1.99 -2.83
CA ILE A 47 -11.28 1.39 -1.56
C ILE A 47 -10.01 0.56 -1.74
N HIS A 48 -9.92 -0.22 -2.81
CA HIS A 48 -8.71 -0.97 -3.14
C HIS A 48 -7.50 -0.05 -3.33
N SER A 49 -7.66 1.02 -4.08
CA SER A 49 -6.60 1.99 -4.39
C SER A 49 -6.15 2.75 -3.15
N ILE A 50 -7.06 3.23 -2.29
CA ILE A 50 -6.71 3.85 -1.00
C ILE A 50 -5.82 2.89 -0.19
N ARG A 51 -6.22 1.64 -0.03
CA ARG A 51 -5.47 0.64 0.75
C ARG A 51 -4.10 0.34 0.14
N THR A 52 -4.01 0.27 -1.18
CA THR A 52 -2.75 0.00 -1.89
C THR A 52 -1.76 1.14 -1.72
N HIS A 53 -2.20 2.39 -1.90
CA HIS A 53 -1.34 3.56 -1.74
C HIS A 53 -0.94 3.79 -0.28
N CYS A 54 -1.84 3.55 0.69
CA CYS A 54 -1.47 3.56 2.11
C CYS A 54 -0.40 2.51 2.45
N ARG A 55 -0.45 1.30 1.87
CA ARG A 55 0.59 0.27 2.07
C ARG A 55 1.92 0.66 1.43
N ARG A 56 1.91 1.26 0.25
CA ARG A 56 3.12 1.79 -0.39
C ARG A 56 3.73 2.91 0.45
N LEU A 57 2.90 3.83 0.94
CA LEU A 57 3.34 4.89 1.84
C LEU A 57 3.88 4.33 3.17
N GLN A 58 3.24 3.32 3.74
CA GLN A 58 3.74 2.59 4.91
C GLN A 58 5.14 2.02 4.65
N ALA A 59 5.34 1.31 3.53
CA ALA A 59 6.62 0.71 3.17
C ALA A 59 7.74 1.76 2.99
N LEU A 60 7.42 2.93 2.42
CA LEU A 60 8.36 4.04 2.31
C LEU A 60 8.70 4.65 3.67
N LEU A 61 7.72 4.83 4.55
CA LEU A 61 7.95 5.32 5.90
C LEU A 61 8.81 4.37 6.74
N GLU A 62 8.61 3.05 6.60
CA GLU A 62 9.46 2.02 7.21
C GLU A 62 10.90 2.09 6.66
N LEU A 63 11.04 2.24 5.34
CA LEU A 63 12.33 2.44 4.70
C LEU A 63 13.07 3.67 5.23
N CYS A 64 12.36 4.77 5.47
CA CYS A 64 12.89 5.98 6.06
C CYS A 64 13.08 5.89 7.60
N GLY A 65 12.85 4.74 8.22
CA GLY A 65 12.98 4.54 9.67
C GLY A 65 11.85 5.13 10.49
N ASN A 66 10.77 5.58 9.86
CA ASN A 66 9.66 6.26 10.53
C ASN A 66 8.54 5.28 10.92
N ARG A 67 8.83 4.43 11.91
CA ARG A 67 7.94 3.33 12.34
C ARG A 67 6.59 3.81 12.86
N ASP A 68 6.55 4.93 13.58
CA ASP A 68 5.29 5.45 14.16
C ASP A 68 4.32 5.90 13.07
N ARG A 69 4.81 6.60 12.06
CA ARG A 69 4.00 7.01 10.91
C ARG A 69 3.58 5.82 10.05
N ALA A 70 4.47 4.84 9.87
CA ALA A 70 4.14 3.59 9.19
C ALA A 70 3.00 2.85 9.91
N ALA A 71 3.02 2.82 11.25
CA ALA A 71 1.93 2.24 12.06
C ALA A 71 0.60 2.99 11.88
N VAL A 72 0.62 4.32 11.69
CA VAL A 72 -0.59 5.09 11.35
C VAL A 72 -1.17 4.63 10.01
N MET A 73 -0.33 4.43 8.99
CA MET A 73 -0.77 3.91 7.68
C MET A 73 -1.32 2.48 7.79
N ALA A 74 -0.70 1.62 8.59
CA ALA A 74 -1.21 0.26 8.86
C ALA A 74 -2.61 0.29 9.48
N ARG A 75 -2.85 1.15 10.47
CA ARG A 75 -4.18 1.34 11.08
C ARG A 75 -5.22 1.85 10.07
N THR A 76 -4.82 2.74 9.18
CA THR A 76 -5.67 3.24 8.08
C THR A 76 -6.12 2.11 7.17
N VAL A 77 -5.18 1.26 6.73
CA VAL A 77 -5.49 0.06 5.93
C VAL A 77 -6.43 -0.88 6.67
N SER A 78 -6.24 -1.07 7.99
CA SER A 78 -7.06 -1.95 8.83
C SER A 78 -8.52 -1.48 8.90
N ARG A 79 -8.78 -0.18 9.01
CA ARG A 79 -10.14 0.38 9.05
C ARG A 79 -11.00 0.00 7.84
N LEU A 80 -10.38 -0.08 6.66
CA LEU A 80 -11.06 -0.43 5.40
C LEU A 80 -11.02 -1.94 5.09
N SER A 81 -10.43 -2.77 5.96
CA SER A 81 -10.20 -4.19 5.64
C SER A 81 -11.48 -4.98 5.50
N ARG A 82 -12.47 -4.76 6.38
CA ARG A 82 -13.74 -5.49 6.36
C ARG A 82 -14.56 -5.13 5.12
N LEU A 83 -14.65 -3.84 4.78
CA LEU A 83 -15.33 -3.41 3.57
C LEU A 83 -14.70 -4.06 2.32
N ARG A 84 -13.36 -4.00 2.20
CA ARG A 84 -12.68 -4.63 1.07
C ARG A 84 -12.89 -6.15 1.02
N ALA A 85 -12.93 -6.82 2.17
CA ALA A 85 -13.21 -8.26 2.21
C ALA A 85 -14.59 -8.60 1.66
N LEU A 86 -15.61 -7.82 2.02
CA LEU A 86 -16.98 -7.99 1.49
C LEU A 86 -17.03 -7.73 -0.02
N GLN A 87 -16.38 -6.67 -0.51
CA GLN A 87 -16.31 -6.36 -1.94
C GLN A 87 -15.62 -7.48 -2.74
N VAL A 88 -14.53 -8.04 -2.21
CA VAL A 88 -13.83 -9.20 -2.85
C VAL A 88 -14.72 -10.43 -2.81
N PHE A 89 -15.44 -10.66 -1.72
CA PHE A 89 -16.36 -11.80 -1.60
C PHE A 89 -17.51 -11.69 -2.58
N ARG A 90 -18.11 -10.49 -2.74
CA ARG A 90 -19.10 -10.24 -3.78
C ARG A 90 -18.56 -10.58 -5.19
N GLN A 91 -17.37 -10.07 -5.52
CA GLN A 91 -16.74 -10.37 -6.81
C GLN A 91 -16.52 -11.87 -7.03
N TYR A 92 -16.17 -12.60 -5.95
CA TYR A 92 -16.03 -14.04 -6.01
C TYR A 92 -17.38 -14.75 -6.26
N LEU A 93 -18.44 -14.37 -5.55
CA LEU A 93 -19.78 -14.92 -5.74
C LEU A 93 -20.28 -14.71 -7.18
N MET A 94 -20.10 -13.51 -7.73
CA MET A 94 -20.41 -13.23 -9.14
C MET A 94 -19.63 -14.12 -10.10
N LYS A 95 -18.34 -14.34 -9.82
CA LYS A 95 -17.47 -15.17 -10.69
C LYS A 95 -17.85 -16.64 -10.69
N ILE A 96 -18.40 -17.16 -9.61
CA ILE A 96 -18.87 -18.56 -9.50
C ILE A 96 -20.37 -18.70 -9.81
N GLU A 97 -21.00 -17.65 -10.31
CA GLU A 97 -22.42 -17.62 -10.65
C GLU A 97 -23.30 -18.08 -9.48
N ALA A 98 -22.98 -17.60 -8.25
CA ALA A 98 -23.73 -17.92 -7.05
C ALA A 98 -25.19 -17.43 -7.14
N PRO A 99 -26.12 -18.00 -6.35
CA PRO A 99 -27.52 -17.55 -6.32
C PRO A 99 -27.64 -16.05 -6.07
N GLU A 100 -28.54 -15.37 -6.76
CA GLU A 100 -28.77 -13.92 -6.66
C GLU A 100 -29.08 -13.48 -5.22
N ALA A 101 -29.78 -14.31 -4.44
CA ALA A 101 -30.05 -14.05 -3.04
C ALA A 101 -28.77 -13.89 -2.20
N ASP A 102 -27.72 -14.70 -2.47
CA ASP A 102 -26.44 -14.61 -1.76
C ASP A 102 -25.69 -13.33 -2.15
N ILE A 103 -25.72 -12.96 -3.43
CA ILE A 103 -25.11 -11.72 -3.93
C ILE A 103 -25.78 -10.50 -3.28
N THR A 104 -27.11 -10.46 -3.29
CA THR A 104 -27.92 -9.39 -2.68
C THR A 104 -27.67 -9.28 -1.17
N ALA A 105 -27.54 -10.40 -0.46
CA ALA A 105 -27.23 -10.39 0.97
C ALA A 105 -25.84 -9.75 1.24
N VAL A 106 -24.84 -10.07 0.43
CA VAL A 106 -23.49 -9.48 0.56
C VAL A 106 -23.51 -7.99 0.21
N GLU A 107 -24.28 -7.56 -0.78
CA GLU A 107 -24.46 -6.15 -1.13
C GLU A 107 -25.08 -5.37 0.03
N ALA A 108 -26.08 -5.90 0.70
CA ALA A 108 -26.66 -5.29 1.90
C ALA A 108 -25.60 -5.12 3.01
N TRP A 109 -24.72 -6.11 3.22
CA TRP A 109 -23.62 -6.01 4.18
C TRP A 109 -22.58 -4.96 3.78
N ILE A 110 -22.31 -4.78 2.49
CA ILE A 110 -21.42 -3.72 1.97
C ILE A 110 -22.02 -2.36 2.32
N VAL A 111 -23.28 -2.12 1.98
CA VAL A 111 -24.00 -0.86 2.26
C VAL A 111 -24.02 -0.57 3.76
N GLU A 112 -24.36 -1.55 4.60
CA GLU A 112 -24.32 -1.41 6.06
C GLU A 112 -22.93 -1.02 6.56
N ARG A 113 -21.88 -1.65 5.99
CA ARG A 113 -20.50 -1.36 6.37
C ARG A 113 -20.05 0.04 5.95
N GLU A 114 -20.46 0.50 4.79
CA GLU A 114 -20.20 1.87 4.31
C GLU A 114 -20.89 2.90 5.20
N HIS A 115 -22.15 2.69 5.57
CA HIS A 115 -22.84 3.53 6.54
C HIS A 115 -22.11 3.59 7.89
N LYS A 116 -21.64 2.45 8.41
CA LYS A 116 -20.85 2.41 9.66
C LYS A 116 -19.54 3.20 9.54
N LEU A 117 -18.87 3.14 8.41
CA LEU A 117 -17.64 3.90 8.16
C LEU A 117 -17.92 5.41 8.09
N THR A 118 -19.00 5.81 7.45
CA THR A 118 -19.45 7.21 7.34
C THR A 118 -19.80 7.77 8.71
N ARG A 119 -20.69 7.08 9.48
CA ARG A 119 -21.05 7.49 10.85
C ARG A 119 -19.83 7.60 11.78
N ALA A 120 -18.89 6.68 11.68
CA ALA A 120 -17.64 6.70 12.46
C ALA A 120 -16.63 7.75 11.97
N GLN A 121 -17.00 8.55 10.97
CA GLN A 121 -16.11 9.52 10.30
C GLN A 121 -14.77 8.90 9.87
N ALA A 122 -14.81 7.62 9.43
CA ALA A 122 -13.61 6.85 9.15
C ALA A 122 -12.78 7.50 8.04
N TYR A 123 -13.42 7.97 6.98
CA TYR A 123 -12.76 8.65 5.86
C TYR A 123 -12.11 9.98 6.29
N ARG A 124 -12.79 10.79 7.10
CA ARG A 124 -12.23 12.03 7.65
C ARG A 124 -11.02 11.75 8.56
N LYS A 125 -11.10 10.70 9.39
CA LYS A 125 -9.97 10.24 10.21
C LYS A 125 -8.79 9.74 9.36
N ILE A 126 -9.06 9.11 8.22
CA ILE A 126 -8.03 8.70 7.25
C ILE A 126 -7.39 9.93 6.61
N GLU A 127 -8.20 10.87 6.14
CA GLU A 127 -7.72 12.14 5.55
C GLU A 127 -6.78 12.87 6.52
N GLN A 128 -7.23 13.08 7.76
CA GLN A 128 -6.42 13.74 8.79
C GLN A 128 -5.13 12.97 9.11
N ALA A 129 -5.21 11.63 9.22
CA ALA A 129 -4.05 10.80 9.48
C ALA A 129 -3.02 10.89 8.35
N VAL A 130 -3.46 10.87 7.10
CA VAL A 130 -2.59 10.97 5.92
C VAL A 130 -2.02 12.38 5.78
N TRP A 131 -2.84 13.42 5.99
CA TRP A 131 -2.41 14.82 5.93
C TRP A 131 -1.33 15.14 6.96
N LYS A 132 -1.51 14.73 8.22
CA LYS A 132 -0.54 14.94 9.31
C LYS A 132 0.80 14.22 9.10
N GLN A 133 0.86 13.27 8.18
CA GLN A 133 2.07 12.55 7.82
C GLN A 133 2.85 13.24 6.69
N ALA A 134 2.64 14.56 6.49
CA ALA A 134 3.48 15.34 5.57
C ALA A 134 4.95 14.97 5.81
N LEU A 135 5.60 14.50 4.74
CA LEU A 135 6.91 13.89 4.82
C LEU A 135 7.97 14.96 5.06
N PRO A 136 8.54 15.03 6.25
CA PRO A 136 9.86 15.63 6.35
C PRO A 136 10.83 14.71 5.61
N MET A 137 11.75 15.28 4.87
CA MET A 137 12.91 14.57 4.32
C MET A 137 13.58 13.81 5.46
N ILE A 138 13.53 12.49 5.43
CA ILE A 138 14.10 11.70 6.49
C ILE A 138 15.03 10.69 5.88
N THR A 139 16.27 11.10 5.80
CA THR A 139 17.38 10.17 5.93
C THR A 139 17.58 9.99 7.43
N PRO A 140 17.52 8.76 7.98
CA PRO A 140 17.92 8.54 9.37
C PRO A 140 19.32 9.11 9.57
N PRO A 141 19.62 9.83 10.66
CA PRO A 141 20.95 10.31 10.90
C PRO A 141 21.92 9.13 10.84
N GLY A 142 22.92 9.20 9.97
CA GLY A 142 24.04 8.28 9.90
C GLY A 142 23.98 7.13 8.88
N LEU A 143 22.87 6.85 8.21
CA LEU A 143 22.79 5.81 7.19
C LEU A 143 22.26 6.34 5.86
N SER A 144 22.95 6.01 4.75
CA SER A 144 22.41 6.28 3.41
C SER A 144 21.16 5.42 3.16
N LEU A 145 20.23 5.89 2.31
CA LEU A 145 19.06 5.09 1.90
C LEU A 145 19.46 3.73 1.31
N LYS A 146 20.58 3.64 0.64
CA LYS A 146 21.12 2.38 0.10
C LYS A 146 21.49 1.42 1.24
N SER A 147 22.27 1.87 2.22
CA SER A 147 22.61 1.05 3.40
C SER A 147 21.37 0.63 4.19
N ARG A 148 20.38 1.50 4.28
CA ARG A 148 19.11 1.18 4.94
C ARG A 148 18.33 0.10 4.19
N LEU A 149 18.29 0.13 2.86
CA LEU A 149 17.67 -0.92 2.04
C LEU A 149 18.37 -2.28 2.23
N GLU A 150 19.69 -2.30 2.32
CA GLU A 150 20.48 -3.51 2.58
C GLU A 150 20.15 -4.10 3.97
N VAL A 151 20.14 -3.28 5.01
CA VAL A 151 19.74 -3.72 6.36
C VAL A 151 18.32 -4.29 6.37
N LEU A 152 17.37 -3.60 5.76
CA LEU A 152 15.98 -4.07 5.68
C LEU A 152 15.86 -5.37 4.89
N ARG A 153 16.66 -5.56 3.83
CA ARG A 153 16.69 -6.81 3.07
C ARG A 153 17.05 -7.99 3.99
N HIS A 154 18.11 -7.89 4.77
CA HIS A 154 18.53 -8.94 5.70
C HIS A 154 17.53 -9.18 6.84
N GLU A 155 16.91 -8.11 7.36
CA GLU A 155 15.82 -8.26 8.33
C GLU A 155 14.63 -9.02 7.74
N HIS A 156 14.24 -8.70 6.50
CA HIS A 156 13.13 -9.35 5.80
C HIS A 156 13.42 -10.81 5.45
N GLU A 157 14.63 -11.12 5.00
CA GLU A 157 15.04 -12.50 4.72
C GLU A 157 14.86 -13.36 5.98
N ARG A 158 15.32 -12.88 7.15
CA ARG A 158 15.15 -13.59 8.43
C ARG A 158 13.68 -13.74 8.85
N VAL A 159 12.89 -12.67 8.70
CA VAL A 159 11.47 -12.71 9.03
C VAL A 159 10.72 -13.65 8.09
N LEU A 160 11.04 -13.60 6.79
CA LEU A 160 10.39 -14.43 5.77
C LEU A 160 10.69 -15.91 6.01
N SER A 161 11.96 -16.30 6.25
CA SER A 161 12.34 -17.68 6.55
C SER A 161 11.53 -18.24 7.73
N ARG A 162 11.47 -17.51 8.84
CA ARG A 162 10.67 -17.92 10.02
C ARG A 162 9.17 -18.05 9.73
N LEU A 163 8.62 -17.18 8.88
CA LEU A 163 7.19 -17.24 8.53
C LEU A 163 6.90 -18.40 7.58
N ILE A 164 7.82 -18.73 6.68
CA ILE A 164 7.73 -19.89 5.79
C ILE A 164 7.78 -21.18 6.61
N GLU A 165 8.79 -21.34 7.48
CA GLU A 165 8.91 -22.49 8.38
C GLU A 165 7.63 -22.72 9.18
N LYS A 166 7.13 -21.68 9.86
CA LYS A 166 5.87 -21.75 10.62
C LYS A 166 4.64 -22.07 9.77
N ALA A 167 4.63 -21.63 8.50
CA ALA A 167 3.53 -21.94 7.60
C ALA A 167 3.59 -23.36 7.07
N LEU A 168 4.80 -23.90 6.83
CA LEU A 168 5.02 -25.30 6.40
C LEU A 168 4.72 -26.29 7.53
N GLU A 169 5.19 -25.99 8.77
CA GLU A 169 4.90 -26.85 9.93
C GLU A 169 3.39 -27.00 10.18
N LYS A 170 2.64 -25.93 10.06
CA LYS A 170 1.20 -25.91 10.34
C LYS A 170 0.50 -24.83 9.52
N PRO A 171 -0.05 -25.14 8.35
CA PRO A 171 -0.63 -24.18 7.40
C PRO A 171 -1.98 -23.65 7.89
N ARG A 172 -1.96 -22.83 8.94
CA ARG A 172 -3.15 -22.14 9.44
C ARG A 172 -3.38 -20.84 8.68
N ARG A 173 -4.63 -20.47 8.43
CA ARG A 173 -5.05 -19.23 7.77
C ARG A 173 -4.30 -17.99 8.31
N LYS A 174 -4.10 -17.89 9.63
CA LYS A 174 -3.39 -16.78 10.28
C LYS A 174 -1.91 -16.73 9.88
N ARG A 175 -1.23 -17.88 9.80
CA ARG A 175 0.19 -17.98 9.41
C ARG A 175 0.39 -17.63 7.93
N LEU A 176 -0.45 -18.17 7.05
CA LEU A 176 -0.45 -17.85 5.62
C LEU A 176 -0.75 -16.38 5.37
N HIS A 177 -1.66 -15.79 6.14
CA HIS A 177 -1.96 -14.35 6.05
C HIS A 177 -0.75 -13.49 6.47
N ALA A 178 -0.06 -13.85 7.55
CA ALA A 178 1.15 -13.15 8.00
C ALA A 178 2.27 -13.22 6.95
N LEU A 179 2.50 -14.40 6.36
CA LEU A 179 3.45 -14.61 5.27
C LEU A 179 3.09 -13.72 4.05
N ARG A 180 1.83 -13.73 3.63
CA ARG A 180 1.36 -12.88 2.52
C ARG A 180 1.57 -11.39 2.79
N LEU A 181 1.37 -10.92 4.02
CA LEU A 181 1.61 -9.52 4.39
C LEU A 181 3.10 -9.17 4.33
N ALA A 182 3.97 -10.03 4.85
CA ALA A 182 5.42 -9.84 4.78
C ALA A 182 5.90 -9.77 3.33
N LEU A 183 5.48 -10.70 2.47
CA LEU A 183 5.80 -10.69 1.03
C LEU A 183 5.34 -9.40 0.33
N LYS A 184 4.18 -8.86 0.69
CA LYS A 184 3.71 -7.57 0.14
C LYS A 184 4.58 -6.41 0.57
N THR A 185 5.00 -6.36 1.83
CA THR A 185 5.89 -5.30 2.34
C THR A 185 7.23 -5.35 1.61
N ILE A 186 7.84 -6.53 1.52
CA ILE A 186 9.10 -6.74 0.79
C ILE A 186 8.97 -6.29 -0.67
N ARG A 187 7.88 -6.67 -1.34
CA ARG A 187 7.63 -6.25 -2.73
C ARG A 187 7.59 -4.73 -2.88
N TYR A 188 6.89 -4.03 -1.99
CA TYR A 188 6.81 -2.56 -2.07
C TYR A 188 8.13 -1.87 -1.77
N GLN A 189 8.97 -2.46 -0.92
CA GLN A 189 10.32 -1.94 -0.64
C GLN A 189 11.29 -2.27 -1.76
N ALA A 190 11.18 -3.45 -2.37
CA ALA A 190 11.98 -3.84 -3.52
C ALA A 190 11.76 -2.92 -4.75
N GLU A 191 10.61 -2.25 -4.85
CA GLU A 191 10.36 -1.24 -5.89
C GLU A 191 11.39 -0.09 -5.88
N TRP A 192 12.14 0.07 -4.77
CA TRP A 192 13.12 1.15 -4.55
C TRP A 192 14.58 0.69 -4.66
N LEU A 193 14.84 -0.59 -4.91
CA LEU A 193 16.20 -1.08 -5.10
C LEU A 193 16.76 -0.60 -6.46
N PRO A 194 18.00 -0.07 -6.48
CA PRO A 194 18.65 0.32 -7.72
C PRO A 194 18.77 -0.88 -8.68
N GLY A 195 18.48 -0.68 -9.95
CA GLY A 195 18.62 -1.72 -11.00
C GLY A 195 17.41 -2.63 -11.19
N GLN A 196 16.34 -2.53 -10.37
CA GLN A 196 15.17 -3.40 -10.49
C GLN A 196 14.04 -2.86 -11.39
N ALA A 197 14.22 -1.75 -12.06
CA ALA A 197 13.20 -1.25 -13.01
C ALA A 197 12.92 -2.26 -14.15
N ALA A 198 13.90 -3.03 -14.58
CA ALA A 198 13.76 -4.10 -15.57
C ALA A 198 13.13 -5.38 -14.99
N THR A 199 13.47 -5.72 -13.74
CA THR A 199 12.97 -6.91 -13.03
C THR A 199 11.52 -6.75 -12.55
N LYS A 200 11.01 -5.52 -12.51
CA LYS A 200 9.66 -5.20 -12.06
C LYS A 200 8.57 -5.92 -12.88
N GLN A 201 8.75 -6.01 -14.19
CA GLN A 201 7.82 -6.75 -15.06
C GLN A 201 7.93 -8.26 -14.89
N ASP A 202 9.13 -8.80 -14.65
CA ASP A 202 9.36 -10.24 -14.53
C ASP A 202 8.91 -10.81 -13.18
N VAL A 203 9.14 -10.09 -12.09
CA VAL A 203 8.63 -10.50 -10.76
C VAL A 203 7.12 -10.42 -10.70
N LEU A 204 6.50 -9.40 -11.31
CA LEU A 204 5.04 -9.28 -11.39
C LEU A 204 4.40 -10.35 -12.27
N LYS A 205 5.11 -10.84 -13.31
CA LYS A 205 4.64 -11.95 -14.16
C LYS A 205 4.72 -13.31 -13.45
N ARG A 206 5.67 -13.50 -12.53
CA ARG A 206 5.86 -14.78 -11.79
C ARG A 206 4.95 -14.93 -10.56
N ILE A 207 4.27 -13.86 -10.13
CA ILE A 207 3.37 -13.86 -8.95
C ILE A 207 1.88 -13.82 -9.36
N LYS A 208 1.58 -13.82 -10.66
CA LYS A 208 0.25 -14.10 -11.19
C LYS A 208 0.02 -15.58 -11.29
#